data_f44a95f873ed8ea0178d41eb70e0f5a3
#
_entry.id   f44a95f873ed8ea0178d41eb70e0f5a3
#
_cell.length_a   1.000
_cell.length_b   1.000
_cell.length_c   1.000
_cell.angle_alpha   90.00
_cell.angle_beta   90.00
_cell.angle_gamma   90.00
#
_symmetry.space_group_name_H-M   'P 1'
#
loop_
_entity.id
_entity.type
_entity.pdbx_description
1 polymer ?
#
loop_
_entity_poly.entity_id
_entity_poly.type
_entity_poly.pdbx_seq_one_letter_code
_entity_poly.pdbx_strand_id
1 'polypeptide(L)'
;CTLMHLIVFYKLYVYRRYNMQFGFFDDINKEYVITTPETPLPWINYLGCENFFSLKSNTGGGYCFYKDAKLLRLTRYRYNNSPLDNNGHYIYIKDEDTIWNPGWQPSQTPVEDYTCRHGLGYTVISSSKNDIKATQTALVPIGDNCELDKLTIKNTGNSVKHLSVYSYIEFCLWNAVDDCNNFQRNFSTGEVEVQPEINIGTAAMSAIYHKTEYRERRNHYAVHAVSTAANGFDTSRESFIGTYGSPAMPKAVKEGTSYNSIASGWSPVGSFRIDIDLEPGEEKEYVFIIGYAENPDDKKWESFGIINKEPAYALLEKYNTPAKFDTALAALKDYWTHLLSSYIVDTEDKKLCRMVNIWNQYQCMVTFNMSRSASYYESGTGRGMGFRDSCQDLLGFVHLIPDSARQRILDIAATQFEDGSAYHQYQPLTKKGNSDIGSGFNDDPLWLIAGTAAYLKETGDFSILDEKIAFDCDTSKAQPLMEHLRRSFNYTTTHLGPHKLPLIGRADWNDCLNLNCFSSAPGESFQTTGPSEGCLLYT
;
A
#
# COMPACT_ATOMS: atom_id res chain seq x y z
N CYS A 1 21.84 -31.41 -34.08
CA CYS A 1 22.40 -31.39 -32.71
C CYS A 1 22.01 -30.11 -31.93
N THR A 2 22.12 -28.91 -32.51
CA THR A 2 21.96 -27.63 -31.82
C THR A 2 20.53 -27.35 -31.33
N LEU A 3 19.51 -27.71 -32.13
CA LEU A 3 18.11 -27.48 -31.76
C LEU A 3 17.64 -28.39 -30.61
N MET A 4 18.14 -29.60 -30.56
CA MET A 4 17.83 -30.56 -29.50
C MET A 4 18.48 -30.17 -28.17
N HIS A 5 19.69 -29.62 -28.22
CA HIS A 5 20.34 -29.04 -27.04
C HIS A 5 19.57 -27.81 -26.50
N LEU A 6 19.11 -26.93 -27.38
CA LEU A 6 18.29 -25.78 -27.00
C LEU A 6 16.94 -26.20 -26.35
N ILE A 7 16.28 -27.21 -26.89
CA ILE A 7 15.03 -27.77 -26.36
C ILE A 7 15.27 -28.45 -24.99
N VAL A 8 16.37 -29.18 -24.85
CA VAL A 8 16.75 -29.81 -23.58
C VAL A 8 17.13 -28.75 -22.54
N PHE A 9 17.90 -27.71 -22.91
CA PHE A 9 18.21 -26.58 -22.03
C PHE A 9 16.95 -25.80 -21.66
N TYR A 10 16.05 -25.53 -22.59
CA TYR A 10 14.78 -24.87 -22.32
C TYR A 10 13.88 -25.71 -21.39
N LYS A 11 13.76 -27.02 -21.63
CA LYS A 11 13.02 -27.94 -20.76
C LYS A 11 13.66 -28.06 -19.38
N LEU A 12 14.98 -28.10 -19.26
CA LEU A 12 15.70 -28.11 -17.99
C LEU A 12 15.58 -26.76 -17.26
N TYR A 13 15.62 -25.67 -17.99
CA TYR A 13 15.41 -24.33 -17.44
C TYR A 13 13.98 -24.16 -16.93
N VAL A 14 12.97 -24.57 -17.70
CA VAL A 14 11.57 -24.56 -17.31
C VAL A 14 11.35 -25.51 -16.14
N TYR A 15 11.88 -26.74 -16.19
CA TYR A 15 11.75 -27.74 -15.11
C TYR A 15 12.42 -27.26 -13.81
N ARG A 16 13.61 -26.64 -13.87
CA ARG A 16 14.26 -26.02 -12.70
C ARG A 16 13.43 -24.86 -12.15
N ARG A 17 12.86 -24.02 -12.99
CA ARG A 17 12.01 -22.89 -12.56
C ARG A 17 10.71 -23.35 -11.90
N TYR A 18 10.10 -24.45 -12.36
CA TYR A 18 8.91 -25.04 -11.75
C TYR A 18 9.17 -25.78 -10.44
N ASN A 19 10.39 -26.20 -10.17
CA ASN A 19 10.78 -26.88 -8.92
C ASN A 19 11.64 -26.02 -7.98
N MET A 20 11.87 -24.74 -8.28
CA MET A 20 12.57 -23.84 -7.36
C MET A 20 11.60 -23.43 -6.23
N GLN A 21 11.98 -23.75 -5.02
CA GLN A 21 11.30 -23.25 -3.84
C GLN A 21 11.88 -21.87 -3.51
N PHE A 22 11.07 -20.81 -3.67
CA PHE A 22 11.48 -19.43 -3.39
C PHE A 22 11.30 -19.03 -1.93
N GLY A 23 10.55 -19.82 -1.15
CA GLY A 23 10.26 -19.53 0.26
C GLY A 23 9.44 -20.62 0.93
N PHE A 24 9.08 -20.38 2.19
CA PHE A 24 8.30 -21.31 3.02
C PHE A 24 7.51 -20.54 4.09
N PHE A 25 6.50 -21.17 4.65
CA PHE A 25 5.74 -20.64 5.80
C PHE A 25 6.47 -20.95 7.12
N ASP A 26 6.70 -19.91 7.91
CA ASP A 26 7.11 -20.00 9.31
C ASP A 26 5.87 -19.88 10.20
N ASP A 27 5.33 -21.03 10.62
CA ASP A 27 4.09 -21.10 11.40
C ASP A 27 4.23 -20.53 12.81
N ILE A 28 5.46 -20.56 13.36
CA ILE A 28 5.73 -20.04 14.72
C ILE A 28 5.60 -18.52 14.73
N ASN A 29 6.24 -17.88 13.77
CA ASN A 29 6.25 -16.42 13.68
C ASN A 29 5.08 -15.86 12.86
N LYS A 30 4.28 -16.71 12.22
CA LYS A 30 3.21 -16.33 11.27
C LYS A 30 3.76 -15.48 10.14
N GLU A 31 4.84 -15.95 9.51
CA GLU A 31 5.53 -15.27 8.43
C GLU A 31 5.63 -16.16 7.19
N TYR A 32 5.67 -15.52 6.02
CA TYR A 32 6.15 -16.16 4.80
C TYR A 32 7.58 -15.73 4.55
N VAL A 33 8.51 -16.68 4.55
CA VAL A 33 9.94 -16.44 4.41
C VAL A 33 10.37 -16.66 2.97
N ILE A 34 10.92 -15.62 2.35
CA ILE A 34 11.46 -15.64 1.00
C ILE A 34 12.98 -15.71 1.10
N THR A 35 13.61 -16.63 0.35
CA THR A 35 15.03 -16.95 0.49
C THR A 35 15.91 -16.47 -0.67
N THR A 36 15.33 -15.76 -1.61
CA THR A 36 16.04 -15.14 -2.74
C THR A 36 15.37 -13.83 -3.16
N PRO A 37 16.12 -12.78 -3.50
CA PRO A 37 15.52 -11.55 -4.02
C PRO A 37 14.92 -11.73 -5.42
N GLU A 38 15.43 -12.70 -6.18
CA GLU A 38 15.04 -12.97 -7.58
C GLU A 38 13.83 -13.90 -7.65
N THR A 39 12.71 -13.49 -7.09
CA THR A 39 11.42 -14.17 -7.26
C THR A 39 10.89 -13.99 -8.69
N PRO A 40 9.98 -14.85 -9.19
CA PRO A 40 9.44 -14.74 -10.57
C PRO A 40 8.79 -13.39 -10.88
N LEU A 41 8.16 -12.79 -9.87
CA LEU A 41 7.64 -11.43 -9.81
C LEU A 41 7.91 -10.90 -8.41
N PRO A 42 7.94 -9.59 -8.17
CA PRO A 42 8.02 -9.07 -6.80
C PRO A 42 6.86 -9.60 -5.95
N TRP A 43 7.17 -10.14 -4.79
CA TRP A 43 6.18 -10.61 -3.83
C TRP A 43 5.94 -9.55 -2.76
N ILE A 44 4.67 -9.20 -2.58
CA ILE A 44 4.25 -7.98 -1.90
C ILE A 44 3.60 -8.29 -0.57
N ASN A 45 3.93 -7.51 0.45
CA ASN A 45 3.13 -7.36 1.66
C ASN A 45 2.46 -5.99 1.68
N TYR A 46 1.23 -5.96 2.16
CA TYR A 46 0.45 -4.74 2.33
C TYR A 46 0.41 -4.39 3.81
N LEU A 47 0.91 -3.21 4.15
CA LEU A 47 1.03 -2.73 5.52
C LEU A 47 -0.06 -1.70 5.82
N GLY A 48 -0.55 -1.69 7.05
CA GLY A 48 -1.60 -0.78 7.50
C GLY A 48 -2.98 -1.42 7.58
N CYS A 49 -3.81 -0.90 8.45
CA CYS A 49 -5.16 -1.43 8.69
C CYS A 49 -6.22 -0.37 8.96
N GLU A 50 -5.89 0.93 8.97
CA GLU A 50 -6.81 2.02 9.26
C GLU A 50 -6.84 3.08 8.17
N ASN A 51 -5.97 4.09 8.25
CA ASN A 51 -5.96 5.22 7.33
C ASN A 51 -4.67 5.35 6.52
N PHE A 52 -3.56 4.85 7.04
CA PHE A 52 -2.26 4.90 6.36
C PHE A 52 -1.86 3.52 5.90
N PHE A 53 -1.43 3.43 4.65
CA PHE A 53 -1.09 2.17 4.01
C PHE A 53 0.24 2.27 3.28
N SER A 54 0.97 1.16 3.25
CA SER A 54 2.18 0.99 2.46
C SER A 54 2.18 -0.37 1.78
N LEU A 55 2.76 -0.43 0.59
CA LEU A 55 3.04 -1.67 -0.13
C LEU A 55 4.55 -1.89 -0.07
N LYS A 56 4.97 -3.08 0.33
CA LYS A 56 6.39 -3.43 0.44
C LYS A 56 6.69 -4.75 -0.27
N SER A 57 7.53 -4.70 -1.30
CA SER A 57 7.98 -5.90 -1.98
C SER A 57 9.11 -6.60 -1.23
N ASN A 58 9.39 -7.84 -1.64
CA ASN A 58 10.52 -8.59 -1.10
C ASN A 58 11.88 -7.90 -1.35
N THR A 59 11.98 -6.95 -2.27
CA THR A 59 13.20 -6.21 -2.55
C THR A 59 13.17 -4.75 -2.07
N GLY A 60 12.14 -4.35 -1.30
CA GLY A 60 11.99 -3.01 -0.74
C GLY A 60 11.27 -2.01 -1.65
N GLY A 61 10.78 -2.46 -2.81
CA GLY A 61 9.92 -1.64 -3.68
C GLY A 61 8.55 -1.38 -3.08
N GLY A 62 7.85 -0.37 -3.59
CA GLY A 62 6.52 -0.02 -3.16
C GLY A 62 6.27 1.47 -2.97
N TYR A 63 5.16 1.80 -2.33
CA TYR A 63 4.75 3.18 -2.06
C TYR A 63 3.81 3.26 -0.87
N CYS A 64 3.67 4.45 -0.30
CA CYS A 64 2.73 4.70 0.79
C CYS A 64 1.75 5.83 0.47
N PHE A 65 0.59 5.79 1.14
CA PHE A 65 -0.49 6.75 0.95
C PHE A 65 -1.38 6.86 2.19
N TYR A 66 -2.08 7.99 2.30
CA TYR A 66 -3.09 8.24 3.32
C TYR A 66 -4.48 8.16 2.71
N LYS A 67 -5.32 7.24 3.16
CA LYS A 67 -6.71 6.98 2.74
C LYS A 67 -6.92 6.65 1.25
N ASP A 68 -6.28 7.38 0.34
CA ASP A 68 -6.53 7.27 -1.10
C ASP A 68 -5.22 7.23 -1.89
N ALA A 69 -4.96 6.12 -2.55
CA ALA A 69 -3.73 5.90 -3.32
C ALA A 69 -3.61 6.77 -4.59
N LYS A 70 -4.73 7.35 -5.07
CA LYS A 70 -4.75 8.26 -6.21
C LYS A 70 -4.51 9.71 -5.78
N LEU A 71 -5.17 10.17 -4.70
CA LEU A 71 -5.28 11.58 -4.34
C LEU A 71 -4.37 12.01 -3.19
N LEU A 72 -3.99 11.07 -2.30
CA LEU A 72 -3.12 11.35 -1.13
C LEU A 72 -1.94 10.37 -1.07
N ARG A 73 -1.29 10.14 -2.20
CA ARG A 73 -0.06 9.35 -2.30
C ARG A 73 1.15 10.17 -1.84
N LEU A 74 1.91 9.63 -0.89
CA LEU A 74 3.09 10.31 -0.35
C LEU A 74 4.34 10.02 -1.18
N THR A 75 4.57 8.74 -1.53
CA THR A 75 5.77 8.34 -2.26
C THR A 75 5.44 7.89 -3.68
N ARG A 76 6.38 8.17 -4.58
CA ARG A 76 6.23 7.88 -6.01
C ARG A 76 6.46 6.40 -6.28
N TYR A 77 5.62 5.83 -7.14
CA TYR A 77 5.81 4.51 -7.73
C TYR A 77 5.39 4.54 -9.20
N ARG A 78 6.21 3.95 -10.07
CA ARG A 78 5.96 3.85 -11.50
C ARG A 78 5.82 2.39 -11.91
N TYR A 79 4.67 2.04 -12.46
CA TYR A 79 4.32 0.65 -12.78
C TYR A 79 5.06 0.08 -13.99
N ASN A 80 5.47 0.93 -14.92
CA ASN A 80 6.14 0.51 -16.17
C ASN A 80 7.65 0.73 -16.12
N ASN A 81 8.27 0.47 -14.99
CA ASN A 81 9.71 0.59 -14.84
C ASN A 81 10.46 -0.61 -15.41
N SER A 82 11.71 -0.35 -15.82
CA SER A 82 12.70 -1.37 -16.15
C SER A 82 14.02 -1.05 -15.44
N PRO A 83 14.55 -1.92 -14.59
CA PRO A 83 13.93 -3.19 -14.14
C PRO A 83 12.63 -2.98 -13.37
N LEU A 84 11.81 -4.02 -13.29
CA LEU A 84 10.61 -4.04 -12.48
C LEU A 84 10.97 -3.83 -11.00
N ASP A 85 10.06 -3.20 -10.22
CA ASP A 85 10.27 -2.95 -8.79
C ASP A 85 11.42 -2.00 -8.47
N ASN A 86 11.58 -0.97 -9.27
CA ASN A 86 12.67 0.01 -9.16
C ASN A 86 12.24 1.35 -8.53
N ASN A 87 11.17 1.36 -7.76
CA ASN A 87 10.78 2.48 -6.90
C ASN A 87 10.38 1.95 -5.53
N GLY A 88 10.87 2.59 -4.47
CA GLY A 88 10.58 2.18 -3.11
C GLY A 88 11.30 3.02 -2.06
N HIS A 89 11.34 2.48 -0.86
CA HIS A 89 12.04 3.06 0.26
C HIS A 89 13.36 2.30 0.43
N TYR A 90 14.43 2.86 -0.09
CA TYR A 90 15.71 2.19 -0.16
C TYR A 90 16.70 2.71 0.87
N ILE A 91 17.50 1.78 1.37
CA ILE A 91 18.70 2.06 2.14
C ILE A 91 19.89 1.60 1.31
N TYR A 92 20.80 2.52 0.98
CA TYR A 92 22.09 2.20 0.39
C TYR A 92 23.13 2.13 1.48
N ILE A 93 23.98 1.13 1.43
CA ILE A 93 25.15 0.98 2.29
C ILE A 93 26.37 1.05 1.40
N LYS A 94 27.24 2.01 1.69
CA LYS A 94 28.54 2.15 1.04
C LYS A 94 29.63 1.72 2.01
N ASP A 95 30.35 0.67 1.64
CA ASP A 95 31.54 0.14 2.31
C ASP A 95 32.70 0.25 1.32
N GLU A 96 33.58 1.22 1.51
CA GLU A 96 34.65 1.60 0.57
C GLU A 96 34.05 1.84 -0.85
N ASP A 97 34.43 1.00 -1.83
CA ASP A 97 33.93 1.08 -3.22
C ASP A 97 32.67 0.24 -3.46
N THR A 98 32.24 -0.56 -2.48
CA THR A 98 31.07 -1.42 -2.58
C THR A 98 29.81 -0.66 -2.19
N ILE A 99 28.83 -0.65 -3.08
CA ILE A 99 27.50 -0.09 -2.83
C ILE A 99 26.48 -1.23 -2.95
N TRP A 100 25.64 -1.39 -1.93
CA TRP A 100 24.64 -2.43 -1.89
C TRP A 100 23.40 -2.02 -1.10
N ASN A 101 22.32 -2.79 -1.20
CA ASN A 101 21.06 -2.58 -0.49
C ASN A 101 20.65 -3.86 0.23
N PRO A 102 20.10 -3.81 1.45
CA PRO A 102 19.63 -5.00 2.16
C PRO A 102 18.61 -5.81 1.35
N GLY A 103 17.74 -5.13 0.58
CA GLY A 103 16.75 -5.75 -0.31
C GLY A 103 17.27 -6.14 -1.69
N TRP A 104 18.57 -6.01 -1.99
CA TRP A 104 19.18 -6.22 -3.28
C TRP A 104 18.86 -5.13 -4.32
N GLN A 105 17.58 -4.75 -4.50
CA GLN A 105 17.20 -3.58 -5.31
C GLN A 105 17.51 -2.28 -4.57
N PRO A 106 17.81 -1.16 -5.29
CA PRO A 106 17.90 -1.05 -6.74
C PRO A 106 19.30 -1.32 -7.29
N SER A 107 20.35 -1.46 -6.44
CA SER A 107 21.75 -1.64 -6.90
C SER A 107 21.98 -2.98 -7.59
N GLN A 108 21.22 -4.00 -7.24
CA GLN A 108 21.39 -5.38 -7.70
C GLN A 108 22.79 -5.96 -7.41
N THR A 109 23.49 -5.38 -6.45
CA THR A 109 24.76 -5.91 -5.97
C THR A 109 24.51 -7.25 -5.29
N PRO A 110 25.22 -8.32 -5.65
CA PRO A 110 25.05 -9.63 -5.00
C PRO A 110 25.26 -9.55 -3.50
N VAL A 111 24.31 -10.09 -2.75
CA VAL A 111 24.32 -10.17 -1.28
C VAL A 111 24.32 -11.62 -0.83
N GLU A 112 24.67 -11.83 0.43
CA GLU A 112 24.72 -13.13 1.10
C GLU A 112 23.61 -13.21 2.14
N ASP A 113 23.21 -14.43 2.52
CA ASP A 113 22.23 -14.71 3.57
C ASP A 113 20.91 -13.92 3.44
N TYR A 114 20.48 -13.69 2.18
CA TYR A 114 19.27 -12.94 1.93
C TYR A 114 18.05 -13.67 2.45
N THR A 115 17.22 -12.94 3.19
CA THR A 115 15.87 -13.34 3.58
C THR A 115 14.92 -12.14 3.56
N CYS A 116 13.71 -12.36 3.06
CA CYS A 116 12.59 -11.44 3.30
C CYS A 116 11.49 -12.21 4.04
N ARG A 117 11.01 -11.66 5.14
CA ARG A 117 9.94 -12.22 5.97
C ARG A 117 8.73 -11.29 5.90
N HIS A 118 7.69 -11.72 5.21
CA HIS A 118 6.42 -11.03 5.21
C HIS A 118 5.56 -11.57 6.36
N GLY A 119 5.41 -10.75 7.40
CA GLY A 119 4.55 -11.02 8.55
C GLY A 119 3.20 -10.29 8.45
N LEU A 120 2.41 -10.39 9.49
CA LEU A 120 1.09 -9.75 9.56
C LEU A 120 1.25 -8.25 9.82
N GLY A 121 1.19 -7.46 8.76
CA GLY A 121 1.33 -6.01 8.81
C GLY A 121 2.76 -5.48 8.94
N TYR A 122 3.78 -6.34 8.81
CA TYR A 122 5.19 -5.93 8.81
C TYR A 122 6.02 -6.75 7.82
N THR A 123 7.17 -6.22 7.43
CA THR A 123 8.14 -6.91 6.55
C THR A 123 9.55 -6.75 7.11
N VAL A 124 10.31 -7.85 7.14
CA VAL A 124 11.72 -7.85 7.54
C VAL A 124 12.57 -8.32 6.37
N ILE A 125 13.49 -7.48 5.93
CA ILE A 125 14.47 -7.82 4.89
C ILE A 125 15.84 -7.84 5.54
N SER A 126 16.60 -8.93 5.37
CA SER A 126 17.93 -9.08 5.94
C SER A 126 18.87 -9.69 4.93
N SER A 127 20.09 -9.17 4.86
CA SER A 127 21.16 -9.72 4.05
C SER A 127 22.52 -9.30 4.60
N SER A 128 23.57 -9.92 4.07
CA SER A 128 24.96 -9.66 4.46
C SER A 128 25.82 -9.33 3.25
N LYS A 129 26.84 -8.49 3.45
CA LYS A 129 27.88 -8.16 2.48
C LYS A 129 29.12 -7.67 3.17
N ASN A 130 30.29 -8.19 2.78
CA ASN A 130 31.61 -7.75 3.31
C ASN A 130 31.64 -7.73 4.85
N ASP A 131 31.21 -8.78 5.52
CA ASP A 131 31.12 -8.88 6.98
C ASP A 131 30.16 -7.85 7.65
N ILE A 132 29.31 -7.21 6.88
CA ILE A 132 28.24 -6.36 7.40
C ILE A 132 26.90 -7.07 7.21
N LYS A 133 26.17 -7.25 8.29
CA LYS A 133 24.77 -7.69 8.26
C LYS A 133 23.85 -6.49 8.42
N ALA A 134 22.91 -6.33 7.51
CA ALA A 134 21.88 -5.30 7.60
C ALA A 134 20.48 -5.92 7.62
N THR A 135 19.65 -5.43 8.52
CA THR A 135 18.24 -5.85 8.65
C THR A 135 17.35 -4.61 8.64
N GLN A 136 16.42 -4.59 7.73
CA GLN A 136 15.44 -3.52 7.55
C GLN A 136 14.06 -4.07 7.94
N THR A 137 13.40 -3.46 8.93
CA THR A 137 12.07 -3.87 9.40
C THR A 137 11.08 -2.74 9.17
N ALA A 138 10.10 -2.96 8.31
CA ALA A 138 9.09 -1.98 7.96
C ALA A 138 7.72 -2.35 8.52
N LEU A 139 6.98 -1.36 9.04
CA LEU A 139 5.60 -1.49 9.50
C LEU A 139 4.84 -0.18 9.40
N VAL A 140 3.52 -0.25 9.44
CA VAL A 140 2.62 0.88 9.71
C VAL A 140 2.05 0.67 11.12
N PRO A 141 2.29 1.59 12.06
CA PRO A 141 1.81 1.43 13.44
C PRO A 141 0.29 1.62 13.52
N ILE A 142 -0.32 0.98 14.51
CA ILE A 142 -1.76 1.13 14.78
C ILE A 142 -2.05 2.55 15.26
N GLY A 143 -3.07 3.19 14.68
CA GLY A 143 -3.58 4.50 15.09
C GLY A 143 -2.79 5.70 14.57
N ASP A 144 -1.71 5.51 13.83
CA ASP A 144 -0.89 6.61 13.33
C ASP A 144 -0.68 6.59 11.80
N ASN A 145 -0.43 7.76 11.23
CA ASN A 145 -0.39 7.99 9.80
C ASN A 145 1.05 8.01 9.28
N CYS A 146 1.80 6.93 9.48
CA CYS A 146 3.18 6.82 9.01
C CYS A 146 3.59 5.37 8.72
N GLU A 147 4.62 5.23 7.91
CA GLU A 147 5.44 4.02 7.81
C GLU A 147 6.70 4.23 8.65
N LEU A 148 7.04 3.23 9.42
CA LEU A 148 8.29 3.14 10.18
C LEU A 148 9.19 2.09 9.53
N ASP A 149 10.47 2.41 9.39
CA ASP A 149 11.47 1.52 8.82
C ASP A 149 12.72 1.54 9.70
N LYS A 150 12.95 0.47 10.48
CA LYS A 150 14.11 0.33 11.35
C LYS A 150 15.22 -0.39 10.62
N LEU A 151 16.37 0.26 10.46
CA LEU A 151 17.61 -0.34 10.03
C LEU A 151 18.41 -0.78 11.27
N THR A 152 18.75 -2.06 11.34
CA THR A 152 19.75 -2.62 12.24
C THR A 152 20.96 -3.02 11.42
N ILE A 153 22.13 -2.47 11.72
CA ILE A 153 23.38 -2.74 11.00
C ILE A 153 24.45 -3.22 11.97
N LYS A 154 25.07 -4.36 11.65
CA LYS A 154 26.02 -5.06 12.52
C LYS A 154 27.30 -5.42 11.78
N ASN A 155 28.43 -5.15 12.40
CA ASN A 155 29.72 -5.66 11.96
C ASN A 155 29.90 -7.11 12.47
N THR A 156 29.94 -8.07 11.56
CA THR A 156 30.15 -9.50 11.85
C THR A 156 31.62 -9.93 11.65
N GLY A 157 32.46 -9.01 11.19
CA GLY A 157 33.89 -9.23 10.95
C GLY A 157 34.76 -8.98 12.16
N ASN A 158 36.07 -8.99 11.91
CA ASN A 158 37.11 -8.84 12.93
C ASN A 158 37.88 -7.50 12.84
N SER A 159 37.47 -6.61 11.94
CA SER A 159 38.06 -5.26 11.76
C SER A 159 37.02 -4.19 11.88
N VAL A 160 37.42 -2.98 12.25
CA VAL A 160 36.53 -1.81 12.26
C VAL A 160 36.00 -1.54 10.85
N LYS A 161 34.75 -1.21 10.74
CA LYS A 161 34.09 -0.82 9.49
C LYS A 161 33.70 0.66 9.51
N HIS A 162 34.02 1.36 8.43
CA HIS A 162 33.64 2.74 8.19
C HIS A 162 32.64 2.80 7.05
N LEU A 163 31.38 3.07 7.36
CA LEU A 163 30.28 2.98 6.41
C LEU A 163 29.60 4.32 6.22
N SER A 164 29.07 4.55 5.02
CA SER A 164 28.07 5.59 4.80
C SER A 164 26.73 4.96 4.40
N VAL A 165 25.70 5.24 5.18
CA VAL A 165 24.34 4.78 4.95
C VAL A 165 23.51 5.92 4.37
N TYR A 166 22.75 5.66 3.31
CA TYR A 166 21.87 6.64 2.69
C TYR A 166 20.44 6.10 2.66
N SER A 167 19.49 6.87 3.19
CA SER A 167 18.07 6.63 2.89
C SER A 167 17.69 7.24 1.54
N TYR A 168 16.68 6.71 0.88
CA TYR A 168 16.16 7.29 -0.35
C TYR A 168 14.68 7.00 -0.53
N ILE A 169 13.91 8.07 -0.74
CA ILE A 169 12.52 8.04 -1.18
C ILE A 169 12.31 9.09 -2.26
N GLU A 170 11.37 8.87 -3.17
CA GLU A 170 10.85 9.92 -4.07
C GLU A 170 9.47 10.37 -3.60
N PHE A 171 9.26 11.68 -3.42
CA PHE A 171 7.95 12.19 -3.07
C PHE A 171 7.04 12.25 -4.31
N CYS A 172 5.79 11.82 -4.12
CA CYS A 172 4.71 12.02 -5.07
C CYS A 172 4.11 13.42 -4.91
N LEU A 173 3.56 13.98 -5.97
CA LEU A 173 2.85 15.26 -5.94
C LEU A 173 1.39 15.10 -5.45
N TRP A 174 1.16 14.18 -4.52
CA TRP A 174 -0.14 13.80 -3.93
C TRP A 174 -1.09 13.12 -4.90
N ASN A 175 -1.38 13.74 -6.06
CA ASN A 175 -2.17 13.12 -7.12
C ASN A 175 -1.27 12.22 -7.97
N ALA A 176 -1.46 10.92 -7.85
CA ALA A 176 -0.64 9.92 -8.52
C ALA A 176 -0.73 9.97 -10.05
N VAL A 177 -1.90 10.36 -10.59
CA VAL A 177 -2.09 10.49 -12.04
C VAL A 177 -1.36 11.73 -12.56
N ASP A 178 -1.49 12.86 -11.88
CA ASP A 178 -0.74 14.07 -12.20
C ASP A 178 0.77 13.83 -12.13
N ASP A 179 1.24 13.13 -11.08
CA ASP A 179 2.65 12.81 -10.91
C ASP A 179 3.20 11.91 -12.02
N CYS A 180 2.40 10.96 -12.52
CA CYS A 180 2.80 10.08 -13.61
C CYS A 180 2.79 10.75 -14.99
N ASN A 181 1.83 11.65 -15.22
CA ASN A 181 1.55 12.18 -16.56
C ASN A 181 2.10 13.60 -16.78
N ASN A 182 2.32 14.36 -15.71
CA ASN A 182 2.67 15.77 -15.80
C ASN A 182 4.18 15.98 -15.60
N PHE A 183 4.91 16.13 -16.70
CA PHE A 183 6.34 16.44 -16.70
C PHE A 183 6.64 17.95 -16.78
N GLN A 184 5.63 18.79 -16.66
CA GLN A 184 5.82 20.23 -16.77
C GLN A 184 6.42 20.77 -15.45
N ARG A 185 7.72 21.00 -15.45
CA ARG A 185 8.47 21.53 -14.31
C ARG A 185 7.90 22.84 -13.74
N ASN A 186 7.23 23.64 -14.59
CA ASN A 186 6.66 24.91 -14.19
C ASN A 186 5.33 24.79 -13.44
N PHE A 187 4.68 23.64 -13.49
CA PHE A 187 3.33 23.44 -12.97
C PHE A 187 3.24 22.38 -11.85
N SER A 188 4.25 21.56 -11.72
CA SER A 188 4.28 20.47 -10.72
C SER A 188 5.43 20.70 -9.75
N THR A 189 5.26 21.65 -8.86
CA THR A 189 6.27 22.01 -7.88
C THR A 189 5.99 21.37 -6.53
N GLY A 190 6.99 20.64 -6.01
CA GLY A 190 7.01 20.26 -4.63
C GLY A 190 7.93 21.21 -3.86
N GLU A 191 7.39 21.87 -2.86
CA GLU A 191 8.20 22.69 -1.97
C GLU A 191 8.73 21.83 -0.82
N VAL A 192 10.01 22.00 -0.51
CA VAL A 192 10.69 21.22 0.52
C VAL A 192 11.27 22.15 1.57
N GLU A 193 11.03 21.81 2.82
CA GLU A 193 11.72 22.40 3.97
C GLU A 193 12.58 21.33 4.64
N VAL A 194 13.76 21.69 5.13
CA VAL A 194 14.69 20.77 5.77
C VAL A 194 15.11 21.30 7.13
N GLN A 195 15.07 20.43 8.11
CA GLN A 195 15.71 20.63 9.42
C GLN A 195 16.82 19.59 9.56
N PRO A 196 18.07 19.96 9.28
CA PRO A 196 19.19 19.01 9.30
C PRO A 196 19.44 18.44 10.70
N GLU A 197 19.14 19.22 11.73
CA GLU A 197 19.21 18.81 13.12
C GLU A 197 18.10 19.47 13.93
N ILE A 198 17.29 18.64 14.58
CA ILE A 198 16.24 19.06 15.50
C ILE A 198 16.25 18.17 16.74
N ASN A 199 15.85 18.72 17.88
CA ASN A 199 15.63 17.95 19.09
C ASN A 199 14.14 17.77 19.30
N ILE A 200 13.66 16.53 19.27
CA ILE A 200 12.28 16.16 19.56
C ILE A 200 12.26 15.31 20.83
N GLY A 201 11.77 15.89 21.93
CA GLY A 201 12.00 15.34 23.26
C GLY A 201 13.50 15.33 23.57
N THR A 202 14.05 14.14 23.86
CA THR A 202 15.48 13.95 24.16
C THR A 202 16.28 13.41 22.97
N ALA A 203 15.65 13.16 21.82
CA ALA A 203 16.29 12.58 20.65
C ALA A 203 16.70 13.66 19.65
N ALA A 204 17.95 13.62 19.19
CA ALA A 204 18.40 14.34 18.01
C ALA A 204 17.87 13.63 16.75
N MET A 205 17.30 14.39 15.82
CA MET A 205 16.72 13.89 14.58
C MET A 205 17.07 14.81 13.42
N SER A 206 16.86 14.31 12.21
CA SER A 206 16.81 15.11 10.97
C SER A 206 15.48 14.90 10.27
N ALA A 207 14.90 15.95 9.70
CA ALA A 207 13.61 15.88 9.04
C ALA A 207 13.54 16.70 7.75
N ILE A 208 12.83 16.15 6.75
CA ILE A 208 12.50 16.75 5.46
C ILE A 208 10.97 16.80 5.36
N TYR A 209 10.43 17.97 5.03
CA TYR A 209 9.01 18.21 4.89
C TYR A 209 8.70 18.55 3.44
N HIS A 210 7.76 17.81 2.82
CA HIS A 210 7.33 18.02 1.45
C HIS A 210 5.89 18.49 1.41
N LYS A 211 5.67 19.66 0.87
CA LYS A 211 4.37 20.29 0.64
C LYS A 211 4.22 20.68 -0.81
N THR A 212 3.00 20.75 -1.32
CA THR A 212 2.70 21.31 -2.63
C THR A 212 1.74 22.46 -2.52
N GLU A 213 2.03 23.54 -3.25
CA GLU A 213 1.19 24.75 -3.30
C GLU A 213 0.53 24.93 -4.69
N TYR A 214 0.82 24.04 -5.61
CA TYR A 214 0.30 24.14 -6.97
C TYR A 214 -1.16 23.70 -7.06
N ARG A 215 -1.99 24.41 -7.82
CA ARG A 215 -3.43 24.23 -8.06
C ARG A 215 -4.32 24.25 -6.82
N GLU A 216 -3.94 23.61 -5.73
CA GLU A 216 -4.72 23.56 -4.50
C GLU A 216 -3.82 23.86 -3.31
N ARG A 217 -4.20 24.88 -2.54
CA ARG A 217 -3.54 25.17 -1.27
C ARG A 217 -3.99 24.15 -0.26
N ARG A 218 -3.13 23.18 0.03
CA ARG A 218 -3.42 22.09 0.97
C ARG A 218 -2.79 22.35 2.32
N ASN A 219 -3.44 21.90 3.37
CA ASN A 219 -2.92 22.01 4.73
C ASN A 219 -2.04 20.82 5.11
N HIS A 220 -2.07 19.74 4.33
CA HIS A 220 -1.29 18.55 4.57
C HIS A 220 0.10 18.60 3.91
N TYR A 221 1.01 17.84 4.49
CA TYR A 221 2.36 17.67 3.99
C TYR A 221 2.89 16.28 4.37
N ALA A 222 3.91 15.81 3.65
CA ALA A 222 4.64 14.60 4.00
C ALA A 222 5.87 14.96 4.84
N VAL A 223 6.23 14.08 5.76
CA VAL A 223 7.47 14.17 6.53
C VAL A 223 8.30 12.91 6.31
N HIS A 224 9.60 13.09 6.00
CA HIS A 224 10.61 12.03 6.06
C HIS A 224 11.64 12.39 7.10
N ALA A 225 11.88 11.52 8.07
CA ALA A 225 12.78 11.80 9.17
C ALA A 225 13.63 10.58 9.54
N VAL A 226 14.71 10.81 10.26
CA VAL A 226 15.55 9.76 10.84
C VAL A 226 15.87 10.07 12.31
N SER A 227 15.96 9.02 13.12
CA SER A 227 16.15 9.07 14.58
C SER A 227 17.60 9.38 15.00
N THR A 228 18.30 10.22 14.23
CA THR A 228 19.63 10.74 14.53
C THR A 228 19.86 12.03 13.76
N ALA A 229 20.82 12.85 14.21
CA ALA A 229 21.34 13.93 13.39
C ALA A 229 22.14 13.32 12.22
N ALA A 230 21.71 13.61 11.00
CA ALA A 230 22.36 13.11 9.78
C ALA A 230 23.61 13.94 9.43
N ASN A 231 24.59 13.29 8.83
CA ASN A 231 25.82 13.93 8.36
C ASN A 231 25.61 14.74 7.07
N GLY A 232 24.47 14.56 6.41
CA GLY A 232 24.07 15.30 5.23
C GLY A 232 22.71 14.85 4.71
N PHE A 233 22.19 15.60 3.76
CA PHE A 233 20.89 15.31 3.14
C PHE A 233 20.88 15.71 1.67
N ASP A 234 19.93 15.20 0.91
CA ASP A 234 19.61 15.66 -0.43
C ASP A 234 18.10 15.61 -0.66
N THR A 235 17.55 16.67 -1.28
CA THR A 235 16.14 16.72 -1.68
C THR A 235 15.95 16.93 -3.18
N SER A 236 17.03 17.22 -3.93
CA SER A 236 17.02 17.27 -5.39
C SER A 236 17.39 15.92 -6.00
N ARG A 237 16.50 15.37 -6.81
CA ARG A 237 16.73 14.10 -7.52
C ARG A 237 17.98 14.17 -8.41
N GLU A 238 18.18 15.30 -9.09
CA GLU A 238 19.33 15.50 -9.99
C GLU A 238 20.65 15.54 -9.21
N SER A 239 20.65 16.10 -8.00
CA SER A 239 21.83 16.12 -7.15
C SER A 239 22.15 14.72 -6.61
N PHE A 240 21.13 14.00 -6.12
CA PHE A 240 21.35 12.69 -5.51
C PHE A 240 21.64 11.61 -6.55
N ILE A 241 20.82 11.46 -7.59
CA ILE A 241 20.97 10.41 -8.61
C ILE A 241 21.99 10.81 -9.69
N GLY A 242 22.03 12.09 -10.06
CA GLY A 242 22.74 12.59 -11.25
C GLY A 242 21.83 12.66 -12.46
N THR A 243 22.02 13.66 -13.32
CA THR A 243 21.18 13.91 -14.51
C THR A 243 21.09 12.70 -15.44
N TYR A 244 22.17 11.96 -15.60
CA TYR A 244 22.27 10.74 -16.43
C TYR A 244 22.45 9.47 -15.60
N GLY A 245 22.26 9.55 -14.28
CA GLY A 245 22.38 8.45 -13.36
C GLY A 245 21.11 7.62 -13.24
N SER A 246 21.15 6.60 -12.42
CA SER A 246 20.02 5.73 -12.10
C SER A 246 19.98 5.43 -10.61
N PRO A 247 18.81 4.99 -10.08
CA PRO A 247 18.73 4.53 -8.70
C PRO A 247 19.66 3.35 -8.38
N ALA A 248 20.08 2.58 -9.39
CA ALA A 248 21.04 1.47 -9.17
C ALA A 248 22.41 1.95 -8.66
N MET A 249 22.84 3.14 -9.07
CA MET A 249 24.13 3.73 -8.71
C MET A 249 24.01 5.25 -8.59
N PRO A 250 23.38 5.77 -7.52
CA PRO A 250 23.20 7.21 -7.36
C PRO A 250 24.54 7.93 -7.25
N LYS A 251 24.63 9.12 -7.86
CA LYS A 251 25.83 9.94 -7.85
C LYS A 251 26.34 10.23 -6.44
N ALA A 252 25.44 10.66 -5.54
CA ALA A 252 25.81 10.99 -4.15
C ALA A 252 26.40 9.79 -3.41
N VAL A 253 25.80 8.61 -3.56
CA VAL A 253 26.28 7.37 -2.93
C VAL A 253 27.62 6.95 -3.54
N LYS A 254 27.74 7.00 -4.87
CA LYS A 254 29.00 6.68 -5.57
C LYS A 254 30.16 7.54 -5.10
N GLU A 255 29.94 8.84 -4.99
CA GLU A 255 30.95 9.81 -4.56
C GLU A 255 31.15 9.84 -3.03
N GLY A 256 30.30 9.16 -2.25
CA GLY A 256 30.38 9.10 -0.79
C GLY A 256 30.08 10.45 -0.12
N THR A 257 29.17 11.25 -0.72
CA THR A 257 28.87 12.60 -0.22
C THR A 257 27.37 12.89 -0.24
N SER A 258 26.98 13.98 0.41
CA SER A 258 25.67 14.63 0.22
C SER A 258 25.94 16.08 -0.19
N TYR A 259 25.09 16.59 -1.07
CA TYR A 259 25.24 17.96 -1.58
C TYR A 259 24.43 18.97 -0.77
N ASN A 260 23.68 18.51 0.22
CA ASN A 260 22.73 19.31 1.00
C ASN A 260 21.78 20.12 0.10
N SER A 261 21.36 19.48 -0.98
CA SER A 261 20.55 20.12 -2.01
C SER A 261 19.12 20.35 -1.54
N ILE A 262 18.57 21.52 -1.91
CA ILE A 262 17.15 21.84 -1.72
C ILE A 262 16.48 21.79 -3.10
N ALA A 263 15.44 20.96 -3.23
CA ALA A 263 14.66 20.87 -4.46
C ALA A 263 13.99 22.21 -4.76
N SER A 264 14.17 22.71 -5.97
CA SER A 264 13.46 23.86 -6.49
C SER A 264 12.59 23.44 -7.67
N GLY A 265 11.34 23.06 -7.39
CA GLY A 265 10.40 22.63 -8.41
C GLY A 265 10.05 21.14 -8.31
N TRP A 266 10.14 20.40 -9.39
CA TRP A 266 9.62 19.04 -9.54
C TRP A 266 10.56 17.94 -9.03
N SER A 267 9.99 16.74 -8.83
CA SER A 267 10.71 15.51 -8.45
C SER A 267 11.56 15.64 -7.17
N PRO A 268 10.99 16.14 -6.07
CA PRO A 268 11.71 16.14 -4.81
C PRO A 268 11.92 14.73 -4.30
N VAL A 269 13.08 14.52 -3.65
CA VAL A 269 13.43 13.27 -2.99
C VAL A 269 13.69 13.54 -1.52
N GLY A 270 13.73 12.49 -0.71
CA GLY A 270 14.19 12.54 0.67
C GLY A 270 15.36 11.59 0.84
N SER A 271 16.53 12.10 1.13
CA SER A 271 17.71 11.31 1.44
C SER A 271 18.45 11.90 2.63
N PHE A 272 18.86 11.06 3.56
CA PHE A 272 19.78 11.35 4.64
C PHE A 272 21.02 10.50 4.52
N ARG A 273 22.19 11.09 4.78
CA ARG A 273 23.45 10.37 4.91
C ARG A 273 23.82 10.26 6.39
N ILE A 274 24.19 9.06 6.81
CA ILE A 274 24.67 8.76 8.16
C ILE A 274 26.01 8.04 8.01
N ASP A 275 27.07 8.61 8.55
CA ASP A 275 28.38 7.98 8.58
C ASP A 275 28.51 7.19 9.89
N ILE A 276 28.94 5.95 9.78
CA ILE A 276 28.90 4.98 10.88
C ILE A 276 30.25 4.29 11.00
N ASP A 277 30.82 4.32 12.20
CA ASP A 277 31.94 3.47 12.58
C ASP A 277 31.39 2.32 13.41
N LEU A 278 31.76 1.08 13.05
CA LEU A 278 31.35 -0.13 13.75
C LEU A 278 32.57 -0.95 14.17
N GLU A 279 32.76 -1.09 15.47
CA GLU A 279 33.73 -2.03 16.03
C GLU A 279 33.34 -3.49 15.72
N PRO A 280 34.27 -4.46 15.76
CA PRO A 280 33.91 -5.88 15.62
C PRO A 280 32.83 -6.32 16.59
N GLY A 281 31.73 -6.87 16.05
CA GLY A 281 30.56 -7.29 16.81
C GLY A 281 29.58 -6.18 17.19
N GLU A 282 29.92 -4.91 16.96
CA GLU A 282 29.04 -3.77 17.27
C GLU A 282 27.84 -3.74 16.34
N GLU A 283 26.70 -3.29 16.91
CA GLU A 283 25.42 -3.12 16.23
C GLU A 283 24.87 -1.72 16.49
N LYS A 284 24.34 -1.07 15.45
CA LYS A 284 23.65 0.22 15.56
C LYS A 284 22.27 0.16 14.89
N GLU A 285 21.33 0.94 15.44
CA GLU A 285 19.96 0.98 14.98
C GLU A 285 19.52 2.42 14.69
N TYR A 286 18.77 2.56 13.59
CA TYR A 286 18.19 3.84 13.15
C TYR A 286 16.75 3.63 12.71
N VAL A 287 15.86 4.55 13.07
CA VAL A 287 14.46 4.53 12.62
C VAL A 287 14.25 5.62 11.59
N PHE A 288 13.82 5.24 10.40
CA PHE A 288 13.34 6.15 9.37
C PHE A 288 11.82 6.20 9.44
N ILE A 289 11.25 7.39 9.25
CA ILE A 289 9.81 7.65 9.36
C ILE A 289 9.36 8.34 8.08
N ILE A 290 8.30 7.84 7.46
CA ILE A 290 7.60 8.51 6.36
C ILE A 290 6.16 8.71 6.83
N GLY A 291 5.72 9.95 7.00
CA GLY A 291 4.44 10.24 7.59
C GLY A 291 3.62 11.29 6.86
N TYR A 292 2.32 11.26 7.11
CA TYR A 292 1.34 12.26 6.73
C TYR A 292 1.02 13.16 7.92
N ALA A 293 1.13 14.46 7.72
CA ALA A 293 0.74 15.46 8.69
C ALA A 293 -0.23 16.46 8.06
N GLU A 294 -1.20 16.94 8.82
CA GLU A 294 -2.19 17.91 8.38
C GLU A 294 -2.40 18.99 9.43
N ASN A 295 -2.30 20.22 9.02
CA ASN A 295 -2.52 21.37 9.88
C ASN A 295 -4.00 21.77 9.91
N PRO A 296 -4.51 22.32 11.02
CA PRO A 296 -5.79 23.03 11.02
C PRO A 296 -5.82 24.14 9.96
N ASP A 297 -6.99 24.43 9.41
CA ASP A 297 -7.17 25.39 8.32
C ASP A 297 -6.64 26.79 8.67
N ASP A 298 -6.77 27.20 9.92
CA ASP A 298 -6.35 28.50 10.45
C ASP A 298 -4.89 28.54 10.92
N LYS A 299 -4.18 27.41 10.94
CA LYS A 299 -2.82 27.27 11.49
C LYS A 299 -1.84 26.60 10.52
N LYS A 300 -2.02 26.80 9.23
CA LYS A 300 -1.16 26.20 8.21
C LYS A 300 0.30 26.63 8.34
N TRP A 301 0.56 27.88 8.70
CA TRP A 301 1.87 28.49 8.67
C TRP A 301 2.38 28.89 10.05
N GLU A 302 3.66 28.63 10.33
CA GLU A 302 4.38 29.21 11.45
C GLU A 302 4.76 30.68 11.16
N SER A 303 5.18 30.94 9.94
CA SER A 303 5.52 32.26 9.42
C SER A 303 5.34 32.26 7.90
N PHE A 304 5.61 33.39 7.24
CA PHE A 304 5.44 33.51 5.79
C PHE A 304 6.21 32.40 5.04
N GLY A 305 5.48 31.54 4.35
CA GLY A 305 6.01 30.44 3.54
C GLY A 305 6.59 29.24 4.31
N ILE A 306 6.59 29.27 5.65
CA ILE A 306 7.10 28.18 6.50
C ILE A 306 5.92 27.43 7.10
N ILE A 307 5.80 26.13 6.78
CA ILE A 307 4.69 25.30 7.22
C ILE A 307 4.76 25.03 8.73
N ASN A 308 3.62 25.02 9.40
CA ASN A 308 3.53 24.61 10.79
C ASN A 308 3.86 23.13 10.94
N LYS A 309 4.85 22.80 11.78
CA LYS A 309 5.40 21.45 11.97
C LYS A 309 4.91 20.75 13.24
N GLU A 310 4.05 21.40 14.04
CA GLU A 310 3.54 20.80 15.29
C GLU A 310 2.94 19.39 15.09
N PRO A 311 2.08 19.13 14.07
CA PRO A 311 1.56 17.79 13.86
C PRO A 311 2.64 16.76 13.51
N ALA A 312 3.68 17.15 12.74
CA ALA A 312 4.82 16.29 12.45
C ALA A 312 5.65 16.01 13.70
N TYR A 313 5.92 17.02 14.54
CA TYR A 313 6.66 16.82 15.78
C TYR A 313 5.95 15.85 16.73
N ALA A 314 4.63 15.97 16.86
CA ALA A 314 3.83 15.05 17.65
C ALA A 314 3.92 13.60 17.14
N LEU A 315 3.96 13.41 15.82
CA LEU A 315 4.16 12.08 15.20
C LEU A 315 5.58 11.57 15.44
N LEU A 316 6.61 12.40 15.17
CA LEU A 316 8.00 12.02 15.30
C LEU A 316 8.38 11.68 16.75
N GLU A 317 7.83 12.38 17.73
CA GLU A 317 8.08 12.09 19.14
C GLU A 317 7.68 10.67 19.55
N LYS A 318 6.66 10.11 18.93
CA LYS A 318 6.19 8.74 19.22
C LYS A 318 7.19 7.68 18.79
N TYR A 319 8.05 7.96 17.79
CA TYR A 319 8.88 6.94 17.12
C TYR A 319 10.35 7.32 16.97
N ASN A 320 10.82 8.30 17.71
CA ASN A 320 12.17 8.88 17.60
C ASN A 320 13.30 8.01 18.20
N THR A 321 13.02 6.78 18.60
CA THR A 321 14.03 5.83 19.10
C THR A 321 13.71 4.39 18.66
N PRO A 322 14.74 3.52 18.53
CA PRO A 322 14.54 2.09 18.25
C PRO A 322 13.61 1.39 19.25
N ALA A 323 13.70 1.70 20.53
CA ALA A 323 12.85 1.10 21.56
C ALA A 323 11.34 1.43 21.36
N LYS A 324 11.03 2.64 20.88
CA LYS A 324 9.65 3.03 20.55
C LYS A 324 9.15 2.33 19.29
N PHE A 325 10.03 2.10 18.31
CA PHE A 325 9.72 1.25 17.17
C PHE A 325 9.38 -0.18 17.61
N ASP A 326 10.19 -0.78 18.48
CA ASP A 326 9.97 -2.16 18.96
C ASP A 326 8.65 -2.26 19.74
N THR A 327 8.28 -1.23 20.48
CA THR A 327 6.97 -1.13 21.14
C THR A 327 5.83 -1.10 20.12
N ALA A 328 5.97 -0.35 19.02
CA ALA A 328 4.97 -0.29 17.96
C ALA A 328 4.84 -1.63 17.22
N LEU A 329 5.95 -2.32 16.96
CA LEU A 329 5.95 -3.66 16.36
C LEU A 329 5.27 -4.69 17.27
N ALA A 330 5.52 -4.64 18.58
CA ALA A 330 4.85 -5.50 19.55
C ALA A 330 3.33 -5.26 19.55
N ALA A 331 2.91 -4.00 19.63
CA ALA A 331 1.49 -3.63 19.59
C ALA A 331 0.79 -4.09 18.29
N LEU A 332 1.47 -3.99 17.13
CA LEU A 332 0.95 -4.49 15.86
C LEU A 332 0.78 -6.02 15.87
N LYS A 333 1.76 -6.76 16.41
CA LYS A 333 1.67 -8.23 16.53
C LYS A 333 0.54 -8.66 17.48
N ASP A 334 0.37 -7.94 18.58
CA ASP A 334 -0.73 -8.18 19.53
C ASP A 334 -2.10 -7.90 18.91
N TYR A 335 -2.24 -6.80 18.15
CA TYR A 335 -3.44 -6.48 17.40
C TYR A 335 -3.86 -7.63 16.46
N TRP A 336 -2.96 -8.11 15.61
CA TRP A 336 -3.26 -9.20 14.70
C TRP A 336 -3.54 -10.51 15.42
N THR A 337 -2.83 -10.79 16.51
CA THR A 337 -3.06 -11.99 17.33
C THR A 337 -4.45 -11.97 17.95
N HIS A 338 -4.86 -10.82 18.48
CA HIS A 338 -6.21 -10.64 19.03
C HIS A 338 -7.29 -10.78 17.96
N LEU A 339 -7.13 -10.05 16.84
CA LEU A 339 -8.09 -10.07 15.74
C LEU A 339 -8.33 -11.49 15.19
N LEU A 340 -7.26 -12.23 14.90
CA LEU A 340 -7.33 -13.58 14.37
C LEU A 340 -7.78 -14.64 15.40
N SER A 341 -7.85 -14.30 16.69
CA SER A 341 -8.36 -15.22 17.72
C SER A 341 -9.89 -15.37 17.70
N SER A 342 -10.60 -14.52 16.96
CA SER A 342 -12.07 -14.54 16.86
C SER A 342 -12.61 -15.83 16.20
N TYR A 343 -11.79 -16.45 15.33
CA TYR A 343 -12.17 -17.67 14.63
C TYR A 343 -10.97 -18.61 14.49
N ILE A 344 -11.03 -19.77 15.12
CA ILE A 344 -9.92 -20.75 15.11
C ILE A 344 -10.44 -22.14 14.79
N VAL A 345 -9.81 -22.79 13.82
CA VAL A 345 -10.00 -24.18 13.45
C VAL A 345 -8.80 -24.99 13.89
N ASP A 346 -9.00 -26.08 14.62
CA ASP A 346 -7.93 -27.04 14.97
C ASP A 346 -8.26 -28.42 14.39
N THR A 347 -7.38 -28.90 13.52
CA THR A 347 -7.48 -30.20 12.84
C THR A 347 -6.10 -30.83 12.75
N GLU A 348 -6.05 -32.11 12.31
CA GLU A 348 -4.79 -32.79 12.01
C GLU A 348 -4.06 -32.18 10.81
N ASP A 349 -4.79 -31.60 9.84
CA ASP A 349 -4.20 -30.90 8.69
C ASP A 349 -3.71 -29.50 9.10
N LYS A 350 -2.43 -29.42 9.46
CA LYS A 350 -1.80 -28.15 9.85
C LYS A 350 -1.69 -27.13 8.71
N LYS A 351 -1.72 -27.56 7.44
CA LYS A 351 -1.76 -26.63 6.31
C LYS A 351 -3.12 -25.97 6.20
N LEU A 352 -4.20 -26.72 6.41
CA LEU A 352 -5.55 -26.17 6.48
C LEU A 352 -5.66 -25.18 7.65
N CYS A 353 -5.21 -25.55 8.85
CA CYS A 353 -5.21 -24.65 10.01
C CYS A 353 -4.46 -23.35 9.73
N ARG A 354 -3.26 -23.42 9.14
CA ARG A 354 -2.46 -22.25 8.72
C ARG A 354 -3.24 -21.32 7.82
N MET A 355 -3.83 -21.84 6.75
CA MET A 355 -4.55 -21.03 5.78
C MET A 355 -5.80 -20.40 6.37
N VAL A 356 -6.62 -21.19 7.07
CA VAL A 356 -7.91 -20.73 7.62
C VAL A 356 -7.71 -19.76 8.79
N ASN A 357 -6.79 -20.07 9.72
CA ASN A 357 -6.64 -19.26 10.93
C ASN A 357 -5.81 -17.99 10.73
N ILE A 358 -5.00 -17.91 9.66
CA ILE A 358 -4.06 -16.82 9.49
C ILE A 358 -4.20 -16.19 8.10
N TRP A 359 -3.75 -16.89 7.05
CA TRP A 359 -3.48 -16.25 5.77
C TRP A 359 -4.72 -15.86 4.99
N ASN A 360 -5.79 -16.67 5.02
CA ASN A 360 -7.05 -16.31 4.36
C ASN A 360 -7.67 -15.08 5.02
N GLN A 361 -7.69 -15.03 6.36
CA GLN A 361 -8.24 -13.89 7.11
C GLN A 361 -7.39 -12.62 6.91
N TYR A 362 -6.06 -12.76 6.98
CA TYR A 362 -5.14 -11.65 6.69
C TYR A 362 -5.35 -11.11 5.28
N GLN A 363 -5.44 -11.99 4.27
CA GLN A 363 -5.67 -11.60 2.89
C GLN A 363 -7.02 -10.90 2.71
N CYS A 364 -8.09 -11.40 3.32
CA CYS A 364 -9.41 -10.76 3.27
C CYS A 364 -9.38 -9.36 3.86
N MET A 365 -8.70 -9.16 5.01
CA MET A 365 -8.53 -7.83 5.62
C MET A 365 -7.77 -6.86 4.72
N VAL A 366 -6.68 -7.32 4.12
CA VAL A 366 -5.90 -6.50 3.17
C VAL A 366 -6.77 -6.10 1.97
N THR A 367 -7.48 -7.06 1.39
CA THR A 367 -8.37 -6.81 0.25
C THR A 367 -9.48 -5.83 0.62
N PHE A 368 -10.10 -5.99 1.79
CA PHE A 368 -11.10 -5.06 2.30
C PHE A 368 -10.57 -3.64 2.44
N ASN A 369 -9.42 -3.46 3.06
CA ASN A 369 -8.86 -2.14 3.30
C ASN A 369 -8.54 -1.41 1.98
N MET A 370 -8.05 -2.12 1.00
CA MET A 370 -7.61 -1.52 -0.28
C MET A 370 -8.64 -1.65 -1.39
N SER A 371 -9.50 -2.68 -1.36
CA SER A 371 -10.57 -2.98 -2.33
C SER A 371 -10.15 -2.70 -3.77
N ARG A 372 -8.92 -3.09 -4.12
CA ARG A 372 -8.25 -2.88 -5.41
C ARG A 372 -7.99 -1.42 -5.80
N SER A 373 -8.28 -0.44 -4.93
CA SER A 373 -7.92 0.96 -5.16
C SER A 373 -6.42 1.19 -5.12
N ALA A 374 -5.70 0.31 -4.43
CA ALA A 374 -4.25 0.27 -4.36
C ALA A 374 -3.79 -1.17 -4.49
N SER A 375 -3.06 -1.47 -5.54
CA SER A 375 -2.40 -2.76 -5.73
C SER A 375 -1.08 -2.55 -6.44
N TYR A 376 -0.25 -3.58 -6.43
CA TYR A 376 1.04 -3.54 -7.09
C TYR A 376 0.94 -3.85 -8.59
N TYR A 377 0.01 -4.70 -8.99
CA TYR A 377 -0.08 -5.21 -10.37
C TYR A 377 -1.36 -4.79 -11.11
N GLU A 378 -2.49 -4.76 -10.43
CA GLU A 378 -3.79 -4.66 -11.08
C GLU A 378 -4.26 -3.22 -11.29
N SER A 379 -4.23 -2.40 -10.24
CA SER A 379 -5.00 -1.17 -10.24
C SER A 379 -4.29 0.05 -10.80
N GLY A 380 -2.97 -0.01 -11.03
CA GLY A 380 -2.24 1.15 -11.51
C GLY A 380 -2.41 2.38 -10.60
N THR A 381 -2.56 3.57 -11.20
CA THR A 381 -2.57 4.85 -10.46
C THR A 381 -3.94 5.47 -10.26
N GLY A 382 -4.98 5.01 -10.95
CA GLY A 382 -6.23 5.77 -11.08
C GLY A 382 -7.50 5.09 -10.61
N ARG A 383 -7.41 3.83 -10.18
CA ARG A 383 -8.59 3.04 -9.83
C ARG A 383 -9.19 3.48 -8.48
N GLY A 384 -10.52 3.48 -8.39
CA GLY A 384 -11.25 3.59 -7.13
C GLY A 384 -11.49 2.22 -6.47
N MET A 385 -12.21 2.22 -5.37
CA MET A 385 -12.71 1.00 -4.73
C MET A 385 -13.89 0.45 -5.53
N GLY A 386 -13.87 -0.82 -5.88
CA GLY A 386 -14.96 -1.46 -6.61
C GLY A 386 -16.21 -1.60 -5.75
N PHE A 387 -17.37 -1.35 -6.34
CA PHE A 387 -18.67 -1.54 -5.66
C PHE A 387 -18.88 -3.01 -5.33
N ARG A 388 -18.88 -3.86 -6.36
CA ARG A 388 -18.96 -5.33 -6.24
C ARG A 388 -17.83 -5.88 -5.36
N ASP A 389 -16.58 -5.48 -5.66
CA ASP A 389 -15.40 -5.97 -4.97
C ASP A 389 -15.48 -5.73 -3.46
N SER A 390 -15.88 -4.54 -3.04
CA SER A 390 -16.03 -4.19 -1.62
C SER A 390 -17.11 -5.04 -0.93
N CYS A 391 -18.21 -5.35 -1.62
CA CYS A 391 -19.25 -6.20 -1.07
C CYS A 391 -18.78 -7.67 -0.96
N GLN A 392 -18.04 -8.18 -1.95
CA GLN A 392 -17.48 -9.53 -1.90
C GLN A 392 -16.46 -9.68 -0.78
N ASP A 393 -15.60 -8.67 -0.59
CA ASP A 393 -14.58 -8.68 0.46
C ASP A 393 -15.23 -8.80 1.86
N LEU A 394 -16.42 -8.18 2.07
CA LEU A 394 -17.17 -8.30 3.32
C LEU A 394 -17.51 -9.77 3.67
N LEU A 395 -17.78 -10.61 2.68
CA LEU A 395 -18.20 -11.99 2.92
C LEU A 395 -17.15 -12.82 3.67
N GLY A 396 -15.86 -12.44 3.56
CA GLY A 396 -14.75 -13.22 4.12
C GLY A 396 -14.35 -12.85 5.55
N PHE A 397 -14.82 -11.72 6.11
CA PHE A 397 -14.27 -11.25 7.39
C PHE A 397 -15.19 -10.35 8.23
N VAL A 398 -16.48 -10.27 7.96
CA VAL A 398 -17.45 -9.49 8.78
C VAL A 398 -17.28 -9.79 10.27
N HIS A 399 -17.06 -11.06 10.63
CA HIS A 399 -16.85 -11.50 12.00
C HIS A 399 -15.60 -10.89 12.68
N LEU A 400 -14.61 -10.42 11.93
CA LEU A 400 -13.39 -9.81 12.48
C LEU A 400 -13.58 -8.33 12.81
N ILE A 401 -14.28 -7.58 11.93
CA ILE A 401 -14.40 -6.12 12.02
C ILE A 401 -15.82 -5.65 11.70
N PRO A 402 -16.84 -6.06 12.49
CA PRO A 402 -18.24 -5.78 12.17
C PRO A 402 -18.58 -4.28 12.04
N ASP A 403 -17.96 -3.42 12.85
CA ASP A 403 -18.20 -1.98 12.79
C ASP A 403 -17.68 -1.37 11.48
N SER A 404 -16.50 -1.77 11.04
CA SER A 404 -15.93 -1.33 9.76
C SER A 404 -16.73 -1.89 8.57
N ALA A 405 -17.23 -3.12 8.68
CA ALA A 405 -18.11 -3.72 7.69
C ALA A 405 -19.43 -2.95 7.58
N ARG A 406 -20.04 -2.56 8.70
CA ARG A 406 -21.22 -1.71 8.76
C ARG A 406 -21.00 -0.39 8.02
N GLN A 407 -19.93 0.30 8.35
CA GLN A 407 -19.61 1.58 7.72
C GLN A 407 -19.38 1.42 6.21
N ARG A 408 -18.71 0.36 5.78
CA ARG A 408 -18.48 0.10 4.36
C ARG A 408 -19.78 -0.14 3.58
N ILE A 409 -20.75 -0.85 4.15
CA ILE A 409 -22.07 -1.04 3.54
C ILE A 409 -22.77 0.31 3.33
N LEU A 410 -22.72 1.20 4.33
CA LEU A 410 -23.31 2.53 4.23
C LEU A 410 -22.61 3.40 3.17
N ASP A 411 -21.27 3.36 3.12
CA ASP A 411 -20.46 4.08 2.13
C ASP A 411 -20.79 3.64 0.69
N ILE A 412 -20.92 2.32 0.47
CA ILE A 412 -21.25 1.75 -0.84
C ILE A 412 -22.68 2.13 -1.24
N ALA A 413 -23.65 1.99 -0.34
CA ALA A 413 -25.04 2.33 -0.61
C ALA A 413 -25.22 3.81 -0.98
N ALA A 414 -24.41 4.71 -0.41
CA ALA A 414 -24.43 6.14 -0.72
C ALA A 414 -24.01 6.47 -2.17
N THR A 415 -23.38 5.53 -2.89
CA THR A 415 -22.99 5.70 -4.30
C THR A 415 -24.02 5.15 -5.29
N GLN A 416 -25.09 4.54 -4.80
CA GLN A 416 -26.17 4.02 -5.62
C GLN A 416 -27.05 5.13 -6.20
N PHE A 417 -27.57 4.94 -7.41
CA PHE A 417 -28.54 5.84 -8.02
C PHE A 417 -29.97 5.56 -7.55
N GLU A 418 -30.86 6.53 -7.72
CA GLU A 418 -32.28 6.41 -7.34
C GLU A 418 -33.03 5.29 -8.06
N ASP A 419 -32.61 4.92 -9.27
CA ASP A 419 -33.20 3.81 -10.04
C ASP A 419 -32.78 2.42 -9.56
N GLY A 420 -31.80 2.38 -8.62
CA GLY A 420 -31.26 1.15 -8.07
C GLY A 420 -30.00 0.65 -8.76
N SER A 421 -29.54 1.28 -9.86
CA SER A 421 -28.21 1.04 -10.43
C SER A 421 -27.12 1.68 -9.57
N ALA A 422 -25.86 1.40 -9.88
CA ALA A 422 -24.73 1.92 -9.11
C ALA A 422 -23.55 2.30 -10.00
N TYR A 423 -22.66 3.14 -9.48
CA TYR A 423 -21.33 3.26 -10.03
C TYR A 423 -20.55 1.96 -9.82
N HIS A 424 -19.76 1.56 -10.80
CA HIS A 424 -18.88 0.40 -10.67
C HIS A 424 -17.76 0.62 -9.64
N GLN A 425 -17.34 1.87 -9.42
CA GLN A 425 -16.30 2.24 -8.46
C GLN A 425 -16.63 3.55 -7.75
N TYR A 426 -16.06 3.73 -6.56
CA TYR A 426 -16.07 5.00 -5.82
C TYR A 426 -14.68 5.36 -5.30
N GLN A 427 -14.46 6.65 -5.00
CA GLN A 427 -13.19 7.13 -4.48
C GLN A 427 -13.15 7.00 -2.94
N PRO A 428 -12.10 6.39 -2.38
CA PRO A 428 -12.02 6.16 -0.93
C PRO A 428 -12.08 7.45 -0.10
N LEU A 429 -11.42 8.51 -0.56
CA LEU A 429 -11.31 9.78 0.16
C LEU A 429 -12.63 10.56 0.15
N THR A 430 -13.24 10.69 -1.02
CA THR A 430 -14.44 11.53 -1.21
C THR A 430 -15.73 10.79 -0.95
N LYS A 431 -15.70 9.45 -0.93
CA LYS A 431 -16.85 8.55 -0.86
C LYS A 431 -17.87 8.74 -1.99
N LYS A 432 -17.43 9.35 -3.12
CA LYS A 432 -18.28 9.60 -4.28
C LYS A 432 -18.03 8.57 -5.37
N GLY A 433 -19.07 8.28 -6.14
CA GLY A 433 -18.96 7.42 -7.30
C GLY A 433 -17.95 7.93 -8.32
N ASN A 434 -17.28 7.02 -9.01
CA ASN A 434 -16.29 7.32 -10.02
C ASN A 434 -16.90 7.17 -11.42
N SER A 435 -17.10 8.30 -12.11
CA SER A 435 -17.65 8.35 -13.47
C SER A 435 -16.67 7.88 -14.55
N ASP A 436 -15.38 7.78 -14.27
CA ASP A 436 -14.34 7.41 -15.25
C ASP A 436 -14.58 5.99 -15.80
N ILE A 437 -14.98 5.06 -14.92
CA ILE A 437 -15.37 3.70 -15.29
C ILE A 437 -16.86 3.64 -15.65
N GLY A 438 -17.67 4.50 -15.05
CA GLY A 438 -19.10 4.65 -15.29
C GLY A 438 -19.96 3.72 -14.45
N SER A 439 -21.17 3.46 -14.96
CA SER A 439 -22.22 2.67 -14.32
C SER A 439 -22.83 1.67 -15.31
N GLY A 440 -23.84 0.95 -14.91
CA GLY A 440 -24.60 0.04 -15.78
C GLY A 440 -24.05 -1.40 -15.83
N PHE A 441 -23.21 -1.78 -14.87
CA PHE A 441 -22.89 -3.17 -14.58
C PHE A 441 -24.08 -3.77 -13.82
N ASN A 442 -24.69 -4.78 -14.40
CA ASN A 442 -26.01 -5.22 -13.93
C ASN A 442 -25.96 -6.02 -12.63
N ASP A 443 -24.81 -6.60 -12.29
CA ASP A 443 -24.61 -7.37 -11.07
C ASP A 443 -24.23 -6.50 -9.85
N ASP A 444 -23.63 -5.32 -10.05
CA ASP A 444 -23.15 -4.45 -8.95
C ASP A 444 -24.23 -4.24 -7.86
N PRO A 445 -25.47 -3.83 -8.18
CA PRO A 445 -26.48 -3.59 -7.15
C PRO A 445 -26.83 -4.83 -6.31
N LEU A 446 -26.74 -6.03 -6.87
CA LEU A 446 -27.07 -7.28 -6.16
C LEU A 446 -26.03 -7.62 -5.09
N TRP A 447 -24.78 -7.22 -5.29
CA TRP A 447 -23.74 -7.44 -4.31
C TRP A 447 -23.94 -6.63 -3.03
N LEU A 448 -24.61 -5.47 -3.08
CA LEU A 448 -25.02 -4.74 -1.89
C LEU A 448 -25.98 -5.57 -1.02
N ILE A 449 -26.92 -6.28 -1.66
CA ILE A 449 -27.84 -7.19 -0.95
C ILE A 449 -27.04 -8.34 -0.30
N ALA A 450 -26.14 -8.97 -1.07
CA ALA A 450 -25.34 -10.09 -0.57
C ALA A 450 -24.43 -9.68 0.61
N GLY A 451 -23.74 -8.53 0.50
CA GLY A 451 -22.89 -8.00 1.58
C GLY A 451 -23.70 -7.64 2.83
N THR A 452 -24.86 -6.98 2.66
CA THR A 452 -25.75 -6.67 3.79
C THR A 452 -26.30 -7.93 4.44
N ALA A 453 -26.72 -8.93 3.66
CA ALA A 453 -27.22 -10.21 4.19
C ALA A 453 -26.13 -10.94 4.99
N ALA A 454 -24.88 -10.94 4.54
CA ALA A 454 -23.75 -11.51 5.28
C ALA A 454 -23.54 -10.78 6.62
N TYR A 455 -23.58 -9.45 6.62
CA TYR A 455 -23.48 -8.65 7.84
C TYR A 455 -24.60 -8.99 8.82
N LEU A 456 -25.85 -9.04 8.39
CA LEU A 456 -27.00 -9.37 9.25
C LEU A 456 -26.89 -10.78 9.84
N LYS A 457 -26.46 -11.75 9.04
CA LYS A 457 -26.28 -13.15 9.50
C LYS A 457 -25.22 -13.26 10.58
N GLU A 458 -24.14 -12.50 10.47
CA GLU A 458 -23.01 -12.55 11.39
C GLU A 458 -23.29 -11.75 12.66
N THR A 459 -23.88 -10.58 12.56
CA THR A 459 -24.00 -9.63 13.68
C THR A 459 -25.36 -9.65 14.36
N GLY A 460 -26.43 -10.00 13.66
CA GLY A 460 -27.80 -9.80 14.12
C GLY A 460 -28.24 -8.34 14.23
N ASP A 461 -27.43 -7.39 13.74
CA ASP A 461 -27.73 -5.95 13.78
C ASP A 461 -28.67 -5.52 12.66
N PHE A 462 -29.97 -5.71 12.88
CA PHE A 462 -31.01 -5.26 11.94
C PHE A 462 -31.19 -3.73 11.93
N SER A 463 -30.62 -2.99 12.88
CA SER A 463 -30.75 -1.52 12.93
C SER A 463 -30.13 -0.84 11.70
N ILE A 464 -29.16 -1.47 11.04
CA ILE A 464 -28.55 -0.96 9.82
C ILE A 464 -29.58 -0.72 8.70
N LEU A 465 -30.68 -1.51 8.66
CA LEU A 465 -31.69 -1.41 7.62
C LEU A 465 -32.51 -0.10 7.67
N ASP A 466 -32.56 0.53 8.85
CA ASP A 466 -33.26 1.80 9.09
C ASP A 466 -32.36 3.03 8.89
N GLU A 467 -31.04 2.82 8.71
CA GLU A 467 -30.09 3.91 8.46
C GLU A 467 -30.45 4.67 7.20
N LYS A 468 -30.58 5.99 7.33
CA LYS A 468 -30.90 6.87 6.19
C LYS A 468 -29.63 7.21 5.41
N ILE A 469 -29.61 6.81 4.15
CA ILE A 469 -28.47 6.96 3.24
C ILE A 469 -28.93 7.74 2.01
N ALA A 470 -28.08 8.66 1.56
CA ALA A 470 -28.29 9.41 0.34
C ALA A 470 -28.18 8.53 -0.90
N PHE A 471 -28.91 8.85 -1.97
CA PHE A 471 -28.62 8.33 -3.31
C PHE A 471 -27.63 9.27 -4.01
N ASP A 472 -26.59 8.72 -4.65
CA ASP A 472 -25.53 9.47 -5.34
C ASP A 472 -24.95 10.61 -4.48
N CYS A 473 -24.77 10.34 -3.17
CA CYS A 473 -24.31 11.31 -2.18
C CYS A 473 -25.19 12.58 -2.03
N ASP A 474 -26.42 12.59 -2.57
CA ASP A 474 -27.40 13.68 -2.41
C ASP A 474 -28.22 13.47 -1.14
N THR A 475 -27.88 14.17 -0.07
CA THR A 475 -28.54 14.03 1.25
C THR A 475 -30.03 14.40 1.22
N SER A 476 -30.49 15.20 0.25
CA SER A 476 -31.92 15.53 0.10
C SER A 476 -32.78 14.33 -0.31
N LYS A 477 -32.15 13.28 -0.83
CA LYS A 477 -32.78 12.04 -1.32
C LYS A 477 -32.55 10.85 -0.38
N ALA A 478 -32.14 11.08 0.86
CA ALA A 478 -31.82 10.02 1.80
C ALA A 478 -33.06 9.14 2.11
N GLN A 479 -32.85 7.81 2.01
CA GLN A 479 -33.83 6.79 2.32
C GLN A 479 -33.19 5.70 3.21
N PRO A 480 -33.98 4.88 3.91
CA PRO A 480 -33.47 3.74 4.65
C PRO A 480 -32.69 2.76 3.77
N LEU A 481 -31.67 2.10 4.33
CA LEU A 481 -30.89 1.07 3.60
C LEU A 481 -31.81 0.01 2.98
N MET A 482 -32.88 -0.40 3.67
CA MET A 482 -33.86 -1.35 3.12
C MET A 482 -34.41 -0.88 1.78
N GLU A 483 -34.63 0.42 1.59
CA GLU A 483 -35.09 0.97 0.31
C GLU A 483 -34.02 0.88 -0.77
N HIS A 484 -32.74 1.07 -0.42
CA HIS A 484 -31.62 0.84 -1.33
C HIS A 484 -31.57 -0.61 -1.82
N LEU A 485 -31.73 -1.58 -0.90
CA LEU A 485 -31.77 -3.01 -1.25
C LEU A 485 -32.95 -3.35 -2.14
N ARG A 486 -34.12 -2.81 -1.82
CA ARG A 486 -35.36 -3.01 -2.64
C ARG A 486 -35.17 -2.46 -4.06
N ARG A 487 -34.57 -1.29 -4.22
CA ARG A 487 -34.31 -0.69 -5.53
C ARG A 487 -33.23 -1.48 -6.31
N SER A 488 -32.17 -1.97 -5.64
CA SER A 488 -31.18 -2.88 -6.24
C SER A 488 -31.86 -4.10 -6.87
N PHE A 489 -32.73 -4.76 -6.11
CA PHE A 489 -33.46 -5.92 -6.58
C PHE A 489 -34.41 -5.58 -7.75
N ASN A 490 -35.20 -4.50 -7.62
CA ASN A 490 -36.11 -4.07 -8.66
C ASN A 490 -35.40 -3.70 -9.96
N TYR A 491 -34.25 -3.02 -9.87
CA TYR A 491 -33.45 -2.68 -11.04
C TYR A 491 -33.11 -3.93 -11.85
N THR A 492 -32.53 -4.95 -11.23
CA THR A 492 -32.14 -6.18 -11.92
C THR A 492 -33.35 -6.95 -12.47
N THR A 493 -34.44 -7.04 -11.69
CA THR A 493 -35.64 -7.81 -12.10
C THR A 493 -36.53 -7.11 -13.13
N THR A 494 -36.33 -5.83 -13.38
CA THR A 494 -37.04 -5.07 -14.43
C THR A 494 -36.22 -4.92 -15.71
N HIS A 495 -34.92 -5.19 -15.68
CA HIS A 495 -34.02 -5.15 -16.84
C HIS A 495 -33.75 -6.57 -17.34
N LEU A 496 -34.77 -7.18 -17.93
CA LEU A 496 -34.73 -8.56 -18.42
C LEU A 496 -34.69 -8.63 -19.94
N GLY A 497 -34.03 -9.64 -20.44
CA GLY A 497 -33.99 -9.99 -21.87
C GLY A 497 -35.21 -10.84 -22.30
N PRO A 498 -35.19 -11.31 -23.56
CA PRO A 498 -36.30 -12.08 -24.15
C PRO A 498 -36.64 -13.37 -23.39
N HIS A 499 -35.66 -13.99 -22.76
CA HIS A 499 -35.81 -15.23 -21.98
C HIS A 499 -36.12 -14.96 -20.50
N LYS A 500 -36.35 -13.71 -20.13
CA LYS A 500 -36.61 -13.26 -18.75
C LYS A 500 -35.42 -13.46 -17.81
N LEU A 501 -34.19 -13.51 -18.37
CA LEU A 501 -32.94 -13.46 -17.63
C LEU A 501 -32.49 -12.01 -17.52
N PRO A 502 -31.78 -11.63 -16.45
CA PRO A 502 -31.20 -10.30 -16.32
C PRO A 502 -30.28 -9.98 -17.50
N LEU A 503 -30.35 -8.75 -18.00
CA LEU A 503 -29.41 -8.27 -19.00
C LEU A 503 -28.02 -8.12 -18.40
N ILE A 504 -26.99 -8.38 -19.19
CA ILE A 504 -25.59 -8.16 -18.79
C ILE A 504 -25.33 -6.67 -18.51
N GLY A 505 -26.04 -5.77 -19.19
CA GLY A 505 -25.77 -4.36 -19.15
C GLY A 505 -24.43 -4.06 -19.82
N ARG A 506 -23.63 -3.21 -19.21
CA ARG A 506 -22.28 -2.89 -19.70
C ARG A 506 -21.33 -4.07 -19.52
N ALA A 507 -21.39 -4.75 -18.41
CA ALA A 507 -20.77 -6.03 -18.10
C ALA A 507 -21.45 -6.62 -16.86
N ASP A 508 -21.16 -7.88 -16.55
CA ASP A 508 -21.51 -8.52 -15.29
C ASP A 508 -20.22 -8.97 -14.56
N TRP A 509 -20.32 -9.94 -13.68
CA TRP A 509 -19.16 -10.50 -12.95
C TRP A 509 -18.02 -10.96 -13.87
N ASN A 510 -18.33 -11.33 -15.11
CA ASN A 510 -17.33 -11.63 -16.13
C ASN A 510 -17.04 -10.37 -16.97
N ASP A 511 -16.08 -9.57 -16.54
CA ASP A 511 -15.68 -8.33 -17.20
C ASP A 511 -15.18 -8.51 -18.65
N CYS A 512 -14.85 -9.75 -19.04
CA CYS A 512 -14.44 -10.07 -20.43
C CYS A 512 -15.61 -9.99 -21.42
N LEU A 513 -16.86 -9.92 -20.96
CA LEU A 513 -18.07 -9.82 -21.78
C LEU A 513 -18.49 -8.37 -22.07
N ASN A 514 -17.71 -7.39 -21.71
CA ASN A 514 -17.98 -5.96 -21.87
C ASN A 514 -18.23 -5.52 -23.33
N LEU A 515 -17.83 -6.30 -24.31
CA LEU A 515 -18.14 -6.05 -25.73
C LEU A 515 -19.66 -6.09 -26.04
N ASN A 516 -20.47 -6.72 -25.18
CA ASN A 516 -21.92 -6.75 -25.35
C ASN A 516 -22.58 -5.36 -25.28
N CYS A 517 -21.98 -4.39 -24.62
CA CYS A 517 -22.47 -3.02 -24.60
C CYS A 517 -22.43 -2.33 -25.99
N PHE A 518 -21.67 -2.87 -26.94
CA PHE A 518 -21.60 -2.41 -28.32
C PHE A 518 -22.42 -3.25 -29.30
N SER A 519 -23.08 -4.31 -28.81
CA SER A 519 -23.97 -5.16 -29.62
C SER A 519 -25.33 -4.51 -29.78
N SER A 520 -25.90 -4.64 -30.99
CA SER A 520 -27.29 -4.27 -31.24
C SER A 520 -28.32 -5.22 -30.59
N ALA A 521 -27.88 -6.41 -30.18
CA ALA A 521 -28.70 -7.38 -29.48
C ALA A 521 -28.33 -7.42 -27.99
N PRO A 522 -29.29 -7.29 -27.07
CA PRO A 522 -29.02 -7.37 -25.64
C PRO A 522 -28.57 -8.80 -25.26
N GLY A 523 -27.43 -8.90 -24.55
CA GLY A 523 -26.96 -10.15 -23.95
C GLY A 523 -27.60 -10.38 -22.58
N GLU A 524 -28.03 -11.59 -22.30
CA GLU A 524 -28.52 -12.03 -21.01
C GLU A 524 -27.40 -12.66 -20.19
N SER A 525 -27.40 -12.42 -18.88
CA SER A 525 -26.37 -12.91 -17.97
C SER A 525 -26.83 -14.12 -17.17
N PHE A 526 -26.13 -15.23 -17.33
CA PHE A 526 -26.29 -16.40 -16.47
C PHE A 526 -25.57 -16.21 -15.13
N GLN A 527 -24.54 -15.38 -15.07
CA GLN A 527 -23.78 -15.11 -13.86
C GLN A 527 -24.54 -14.18 -12.90
N THR A 528 -25.25 -13.19 -13.45
CA THR A 528 -26.12 -12.32 -12.67
C THR A 528 -27.34 -13.07 -12.15
N THR A 529 -27.82 -14.09 -12.89
CA THR A 529 -28.93 -14.93 -12.44
C THR A 529 -28.61 -15.69 -11.16
N GLY A 530 -27.42 -16.24 -11.02
CA GLY A 530 -27.00 -16.94 -9.80
C GLY A 530 -27.10 -16.10 -8.53
N PRO A 531 -26.55 -14.87 -8.46
CA PRO A 531 -26.78 -13.96 -7.33
C PRO A 531 -28.24 -13.60 -7.10
N SER A 532 -29.03 -13.42 -8.17
CA SER A 532 -30.47 -13.11 -8.07
C SER A 532 -31.26 -14.27 -7.46
N GLU A 533 -30.98 -15.50 -7.89
CA GLU A 533 -31.61 -16.69 -7.31
C GLU A 533 -31.19 -16.90 -5.86
N GLY A 534 -29.92 -16.68 -5.52
CA GLY A 534 -29.44 -16.71 -4.15
C GLY A 534 -30.15 -15.70 -3.24
N CYS A 535 -30.42 -14.48 -3.74
CA CYS A 535 -31.21 -13.48 -3.04
C CYS A 535 -32.64 -13.90 -2.81
N LEU A 536 -33.25 -14.54 -3.80
CA LEU A 536 -34.67 -15.02 -3.71
C LEU A 536 -34.82 -16.18 -2.73
N LEU A 537 -33.80 -17.02 -2.56
CA LEU A 537 -33.82 -18.15 -1.64
C LEU A 537 -33.61 -17.77 -0.17
N TYR A 538 -33.01 -16.61 0.11
CA TYR A 538 -32.63 -16.17 1.45
C TYR A 538 -33.37 -14.93 1.97
N THR A 539 -34.16 -14.26 1.14
CA THR A 539 -35.09 -13.19 1.52
C THR A 539 -36.52 -13.71 1.67
#